data_b9d0bd76823152d9bcd58c3c7bc6ff2c
#
_entry.id   b9d0bd76823152d9bcd58c3c7bc6ff2c
#
_cell.length_a   1.000
_cell.length_b   1.000
_cell.length_c   1.000
_cell.angle_alpha   90.00
_cell.angle_beta   90.00
_cell.angle_gamma   90.00
#
_symmetry.space_group_name_H-M   'P 1'
#
loop_
_entity.id
_entity.type
_entity.pdbx_description
1 polymer ?
#
loop_
_entity_poly.entity_id
_entity_poly.type
_entity_poly.pdbx_seq_one_letter_code
_entity_poly.pdbx_strand_id
1 'polypeptide(L)'
;KEDVAQAVTVNMGSEPSYALSGILSQLNARSQSKAGGPLDYVYNLKVSTENGVLYYRYNSPETPGHGVGGTERYYYQPSGQGQMGLRDVTFVPLPGFSGTAVVDYNAASTNGTNFTGTIRIEATSSGDVSYSTEAGQPVSFAAEHFSEICRGRNGRSIRYVTFSLPSASRGTLSFNYTPNRQFSPKVT
;
A
#
# COMPACT_ATOMS: atom_id res chain seq x y z
N LYS A 1 6.95 22.81 -4.61
CA LYS A 1 6.38 21.57 -5.19
C LYS A 1 7.33 21.13 -6.30
N GLU A 2 7.90 19.93 -6.20
CA GLU A 2 8.82 19.41 -7.21
C GLU A 2 8.11 19.27 -8.56
N ASP A 3 8.81 19.61 -9.64
CA ASP A 3 8.30 19.41 -11.00
C ASP A 3 8.07 17.89 -11.22
N VAL A 4 6.92 17.53 -11.79
CA VAL A 4 6.52 16.14 -12.06
C VAL A 4 7.57 15.42 -12.91
N ALA A 5 8.24 16.14 -13.82
CA ALA A 5 9.33 15.60 -14.64
C ALA A 5 10.58 15.16 -13.85
N GLN A 6 10.67 15.57 -12.58
CA GLN A 6 11.79 15.28 -11.71
C GLN A 6 11.50 14.25 -10.62
N ALA A 7 10.26 13.77 -10.49
CA ALA A 7 9.88 12.73 -9.55
C ALA A 7 10.42 11.35 -9.98
N VAL A 8 10.68 10.48 -9.00
CA VAL A 8 10.88 9.05 -9.28
C VAL A 8 9.51 8.44 -9.49
N THR A 9 9.26 7.89 -10.68
CA THR A 9 7.97 7.28 -11.02
C THR A 9 8.12 5.78 -11.17
N VAL A 10 7.20 5.02 -10.57
CA VAL A 10 7.11 3.57 -10.71
C VAL A 10 5.67 3.17 -11.03
N ASN A 11 5.52 2.09 -11.77
CA ASN A 11 4.25 1.44 -12.02
C ASN A 11 4.23 0.10 -11.27
N MET A 12 3.40 0.00 -10.22
CA MET A 12 3.23 -1.25 -9.48
C MET A 12 2.12 -2.14 -10.06
N GLY A 13 1.35 -1.64 -11.02
CA GLY A 13 0.23 -2.39 -11.55
C GLY A 13 -0.80 -2.73 -10.47
N SER A 14 -1.27 -3.97 -10.48
CA SER A 14 -2.22 -4.51 -9.49
C SER A 14 -1.55 -5.31 -8.37
N GLU A 15 -0.24 -5.14 -8.18
CA GLU A 15 0.46 -5.78 -7.07
C GLU A 15 -0.09 -5.30 -5.72
N PRO A 16 -0.16 -6.18 -4.70
CA PRO A 16 -0.73 -5.84 -3.39
C PRO A 16 0.12 -4.85 -2.60
N SER A 17 1.39 -4.72 -2.92
CA SER A 17 2.33 -3.81 -2.26
C SER A 17 3.54 -3.51 -3.14
N TYR A 18 4.24 -2.43 -2.84
CA TYR A 18 5.47 -2.06 -3.55
C TYR A 18 6.59 -1.69 -2.56
N ALA A 19 7.66 -2.49 -2.55
CA ALA A 19 8.84 -2.22 -1.73
C ALA A 19 9.73 -1.15 -2.38
N LEU A 20 10.16 -0.14 -1.61
CA LEU A 20 11.06 0.92 -2.11
C LEU A 20 12.45 0.40 -2.49
N SER A 21 12.77 -0.85 -2.15
CA SER A 21 13.97 -1.53 -2.65
C SER A 21 14.10 -1.51 -4.17
N GLY A 22 12.98 -1.47 -4.90
CA GLY A 22 12.95 -1.41 -6.36
C GLY A 22 13.41 -0.09 -6.97
N ILE A 23 13.50 0.99 -6.18
CA ILE A 23 13.87 2.33 -6.66
C ILE A 23 15.08 2.94 -5.95
N LEU A 24 15.81 2.17 -5.16
CA LEU A 24 16.95 2.70 -4.39
C LEU A 24 18.00 3.36 -5.26
N SER A 25 18.34 2.78 -6.42
CA SER A 25 19.30 3.34 -7.37
C SER A 25 18.82 4.68 -7.94
N GLN A 26 17.53 4.80 -8.23
CA GLN A 26 16.94 6.04 -8.74
C GLN A 26 16.93 7.14 -7.67
N LEU A 27 16.63 6.81 -6.40
CA LEU A 27 16.70 7.74 -5.28
C LEU A 27 18.14 8.20 -5.03
N ASN A 28 19.12 7.30 -5.15
CA ASN A 28 20.54 7.65 -5.05
C ASN A 28 20.99 8.57 -6.21
N ALA A 29 20.56 8.30 -7.43
CA ALA A 29 20.84 9.18 -8.56
C ALA A 29 20.24 10.58 -8.38
N ARG A 30 19.05 10.66 -7.77
CA ARG A 30 18.43 11.95 -7.38
C ARG A 30 19.27 12.70 -6.34
N SER A 31 19.81 12.00 -5.36
CA SER A 31 20.72 12.61 -4.36
C SER A 31 21.95 13.20 -5.04
N GLN A 32 22.57 12.45 -5.94
CA GLN A 32 23.74 12.93 -6.69
C GLN A 32 23.41 14.18 -7.53
N SER A 33 22.26 14.18 -8.21
CA SER A 33 21.83 15.30 -9.04
C SER A 33 21.47 16.55 -8.22
N LYS A 34 20.76 16.39 -7.11
CA LYS A 34 20.26 17.52 -6.31
C LYS A 34 21.23 18.00 -5.23
N ALA A 35 22.00 17.11 -4.66
CA ALA A 35 22.84 17.37 -3.48
C ALA A 35 24.34 17.14 -3.74
N GLY A 36 24.73 16.72 -4.94
CA GLY A 36 26.12 16.49 -5.32
C GLY A 36 26.80 15.32 -4.61
N GLY A 37 26.05 14.43 -3.97
CA GLY A 37 26.59 13.27 -3.26
C GLY A 37 25.61 12.09 -3.17
N PRO A 38 26.12 10.90 -2.83
CA PRO A 38 25.27 9.72 -2.65
C PRO A 38 24.20 9.95 -1.56
N LEU A 39 23.08 9.24 -1.68
CA LEU A 39 22.02 9.26 -0.70
C LEU A 39 22.50 8.64 0.62
N ASP A 40 22.31 9.32 1.72
CA ASP A 40 22.53 8.80 3.06
C ASP A 40 21.23 8.21 3.62
N TYR A 41 20.22 9.05 3.83
CA TYR A 41 18.91 8.61 4.32
C TYR A 41 17.77 9.49 3.79
N VAL A 42 16.57 8.93 3.88
CA VAL A 42 15.31 9.68 3.71
C VAL A 42 14.55 9.72 5.04
N TYR A 43 13.74 10.74 5.22
CA TYR A 43 12.90 10.94 6.40
C TYR A 43 11.64 11.72 6.02
N ASN A 44 10.71 11.83 6.95
CA ASN A 44 9.47 12.55 6.72
C ASN A 44 8.71 12.11 5.46
N LEU A 45 8.74 10.77 5.22
CA LEU A 45 7.96 10.19 4.12
C LEU A 45 6.47 10.37 4.41
N LYS A 46 5.74 10.93 3.46
CA LYS A 46 4.30 11.19 3.57
C LYS A 46 3.57 10.75 2.32
N VAL A 47 2.51 10.00 2.51
CA VAL A 47 1.54 9.64 1.48
C VAL A 47 0.14 10.01 1.98
N SER A 48 -0.78 10.36 1.07
CA SER A 48 -2.18 10.55 1.47
C SER A 48 -2.77 9.24 1.99
N THR A 49 -3.43 9.30 3.14
CA THR A 49 -4.13 8.15 3.73
C THR A 49 -5.30 7.65 2.88
N GLU A 50 -5.74 8.42 1.91
CA GLU A 50 -6.74 8.01 0.92
C GLU A 50 -6.16 7.12 -0.18
N ASN A 51 -4.84 7.11 -0.35
CA ASN A 51 -4.16 6.34 -1.39
C ASN A 51 -3.57 5.04 -0.84
N GLY A 52 -3.08 5.04 0.38
CA GLY A 52 -2.42 3.89 0.99
C GLY A 52 -1.61 4.26 2.23
N VAL A 53 -0.80 3.33 2.66
CA VAL A 53 0.04 3.45 3.86
C VAL A 53 1.47 3.00 3.55
N LEU A 54 2.44 3.64 4.18
CA LEU A 54 3.83 3.19 4.18
C LEU A 54 4.12 2.40 5.46
N TYR A 55 4.68 1.22 5.30
CA TYR A 55 5.09 0.36 6.39
C TYR A 55 6.59 0.07 6.34
N TYR A 56 7.19 -0.05 7.51
CA TYR A 56 8.53 -0.59 7.68
C TYR A 56 8.45 -2.07 8.03
N ARG A 57 9.20 -2.91 7.29
CA ARG A 57 9.16 -4.39 7.41
C ARG A 57 7.75 -4.95 7.24
N TYR A 58 7.07 -4.52 6.19
CA TYR A 58 5.79 -5.08 5.81
C TYR A 58 5.91 -6.56 5.47
N ASN A 59 5.01 -7.36 6.01
CA ASN A 59 4.94 -8.79 5.72
C ASN A 59 3.60 -9.17 5.08
N SER A 60 2.48 -8.86 5.75
CA SER A 60 1.14 -9.15 5.25
C SER A 60 0.14 -8.15 5.83
N PRO A 61 -1.12 -8.12 5.34
CA PRO A 61 -2.17 -7.28 5.93
C PRO A 61 -2.42 -7.56 7.42
N GLU A 62 -2.26 -8.82 7.85
CA GLU A 62 -2.45 -9.25 9.25
C GLU A 62 -1.25 -8.90 10.13
N THR A 63 -0.06 -8.81 9.54
CA THR A 63 1.19 -8.46 10.22
C THR A 63 1.92 -7.36 9.44
N PRO A 64 1.36 -6.15 9.38
CA PRO A 64 1.84 -5.11 8.47
C PRO A 64 3.20 -4.50 8.88
N GLY A 65 3.71 -4.84 10.05
CA GLY A 65 4.93 -4.21 10.58
C GLY A 65 4.65 -2.88 11.25
N HIS A 66 5.59 -1.94 11.15
CA HIS A 66 5.45 -0.61 11.76
C HIS A 66 5.06 0.43 10.71
N GLY A 67 4.11 1.29 11.03
CA GLY A 67 3.83 2.47 10.21
C GLY A 67 5.07 3.37 10.13
N VAL A 68 5.33 3.90 8.95
CA VAL A 68 6.46 4.81 8.74
C VAL A 68 6.19 6.14 9.43
N GLY A 69 7.06 6.52 10.37
CA GLY A 69 6.94 7.76 11.15
C GLY A 69 7.58 8.98 10.48
N GLY A 70 7.14 10.17 10.88
CA GLY A 70 7.56 11.42 10.26
C GLY A 70 9.02 11.83 10.52
N THR A 71 9.61 11.46 11.65
CA THR A 71 10.97 11.86 12.05
C THR A 71 12.01 10.76 11.92
N GLU A 72 11.59 9.55 11.65
CA GLU A 72 12.47 8.40 11.51
C GLU A 72 13.31 8.50 10.23
N ARG A 73 14.56 8.03 10.34
CA ARG A 73 15.50 8.01 9.23
C ARG A 73 15.61 6.61 8.66
N TYR A 74 15.44 6.51 7.32
CA TYR A 74 15.55 5.28 6.58
C TYR A 74 16.78 5.36 5.68
N TYR A 75 17.82 4.61 6.03
CA TYR A 75 19.14 4.70 5.42
C TYR A 75 19.19 3.94 4.09
N TYR A 76 19.87 4.53 3.12
CA TYR A 76 20.14 3.90 1.83
C TYR A 76 21.03 2.66 2.01
N GLN A 77 22.08 2.79 2.82
CA GLN A 77 22.98 1.70 3.21
C GLN A 77 23.17 1.72 4.73
N PRO A 78 22.31 1.01 5.49
CA PRO A 78 22.50 0.94 6.93
C PRO A 78 23.85 0.35 7.28
N SER A 79 24.65 1.04 8.09
CA SER A 79 25.98 0.63 8.53
C SER A 79 26.10 0.49 10.04
N GLY A 80 25.13 1.02 10.79
CA GLY A 80 25.11 1.03 12.25
C GLY A 80 24.00 0.18 12.85
N GLN A 81 24.24 -0.31 14.07
CA GLN A 81 23.21 -1.04 14.82
C GLN A 81 22.01 -0.11 15.09
N GLY A 82 20.81 -0.61 14.85
CA GLY A 82 19.56 0.14 15.05
C GLY A 82 19.17 1.07 13.88
N GLN A 83 19.98 1.18 12.83
CA GLN A 83 19.59 1.92 11.63
C GLN A 83 18.53 1.16 10.82
N MET A 84 17.45 1.87 10.48
CA MET A 84 16.39 1.33 9.63
C MET A 84 16.76 1.47 8.16
N GLY A 85 16.62 0.39 7.39
CA GLY A 85 16.93 0.37 5.97
C GLY A 85 15.77 0.89 5.11
N LEU A 86 16.07 1.78 4.16
CA LEU A 86 15.09 2.28 3.20
C LEU A 86 14.51 1.15 2.33
N ARG A 87 15.28 0.08 2.10
CA ARG A 87 14.86 -1.12 1.37
C ARG A 87 13.67 -1.85 1.99
N ASP A 88 13.50 -1.69 3.32
CA ASP A 88 12.46 -2.37 4.11
C ASP A 88 11.18 -1.52 4.23
N VAL A 89 11.13 -0.36 3.57
CA VAL A 89 9.93 0.47 3.48
C VAL A 89 9.08 -0.01 2.30
N THR A 90 7.80 -0.23 2.53
CA THR A 90 6.84 -0.74 1.56
C THR A 90 5.60 0.14 1.52
N PHE A 91 5.17 0.52 0.33
CA PHE A 91 3.87 1.12 0.09
C PHE A 91 2.81 0.03 -0.08
N VAL A 92 1.71 0.17 0.64
CA VAL A 92 0.53 -0.70 0.53
C VAL A 92 -0.66 0.18 0.15
N PRO A 93 -1.19 0.03 -1.07
CA PRO A 93 -2.36 0.79 -1.48
C PRO A 93 -3.59 0.39 -0.66
N LEU A 94 -4.53 1.32 -0.48
CA LEU A 94 -5.83 0.95 0.06
C LEU A 94 -6.53 -0.05 -0.87
N PRO A 95 -7.35 -0.95 -0.32
CA PRO A 95 -8.18 -1.83 -1.14
C PRO A 95 -9.00 -1.04 -2.17
N GLY A 96 -8.89 -1.42 -3.43
CA GLY A 96 -9.58 -0.74 -4.53
C GLY A 96 -8.95 0.56 -5.02
N PHE A 97 -7.85 1.03 -4.45
CA PHE A 97 -7.15 2.22 -4.94
C PHE A 97 -6.62 1.98 -6.37
N SER A 98 -6.92 2.93 -7.24
CA SER A 98 -6.38 2.99 -8.60
C SER A 98 -6.04 4.45 -8.93
N GLY A 99 -4.82 4.68 -9.37
CA GLY A 99 -4.32 6.03 -9.65
C GLY A 99 -2.86 6.20 -9.22
N THR A 100 -2.44 7.43 -9.06
CA THR A 100 -1.08 7.77 -8.65
C THR A 100 -1.03 8.16 -7.17
N ALA A 101 -0.39 7.34 -6.36
CA ALA A 101 -0.01 7.71 -5.00
C ALA A 101 1.27 8.55 -5.03
N VAL A 102 1.24 9.68 -4.35
CA VAL A 102 2.38 10.60 -4.26
C VAL A 102 2.98 10.48 -2.86
N VAL A 103 4.25 10.10 -2.79
CA VAL A 103 5.02 10.04 -1.55
C VAL A 103 6.03 11.18 -1.56
N ASP A 104 5.79 12.19 -0.74
CA ASP A 104 6.76 13.25 -0.52
C ASP A 104 7.77 12.82 0.54
N TYR A 105 9.04 13.21 0.38
CA TYR A 105 10.10 12.90 1.33
C TYR A 105 11.12 14.02 1.44
N ASN A 106 11.77 14.07 2.59
CA ASN A 106 13.01 14.80 2.80
C ASN A 106 14.18 13.80 2.77
N ALA A 107 15.34 14.25 2.35
CA ALA A 107 16.53 13.43 2.28
C ALA A 107 17.80 14.20 2.62
N ALA A 108 18.83 13.47 3.00
CA ALA A 108 20.19 13.97 3.15
C ALA A 108 21.13 13.12 2.31
N SER A 109 22.12 13.75 1.71
CA SER A 109 23.24 13.07 1.08
C SER A 109 24.38 12.87 2.09
N THR A 110 25.31 11.98 1.76
CA THR A 110 26.49 11.69 2.60
C THR A 110 27.43 12.89 2.80
N ASN A 111 27.32 13.93 1.96
CA ASN A 111 28.05 15.19 2.15
C ASN A 111 27.33 16.19 3.08
N GLY A 112 26.20 15.80 3.69
CA GLY A 112 25.42 16.62 4.61
C GLY A 112 24.42 17.57 3.96
N THR A 113 24.28 17.59 2.62
CA THR A 113 23.31 18.44 1.92
C THR A 113 21.93 17.83 2.00
N ASN A 114 20.96 18.63 2.45
CA ASN A 114 19.55 18.24 2.50
C ASN A 114 18.82 18.61 1.20
N PHE A 115 17.86 17.80 0.81
CA PHE A 115 16.98 18.06 -0.32
C PHE A 115 15.61 17.42 -0.11
N THR A 116 14.67 17.76 -0.96
CA THR A 116 13.33 17.16 -0.97
C THR A 116 13.08 16.46 -2.30
N GLY A 117 12.20 15.49 -2.27
CA GLY A 117 11.80 14.78 -3.47
C GLY A 117 10.43 14.15 -3.35
N THR A 118 9.99 13.58 -4.46
CA THR A 118 8.69 12.95 -4.61
C THR A 118 8.86 11.61 -5.31
N ILE A 119 8.17 10.58 -4.81
CA ILE A 119 8.00 9.29 -5.49
C ILE A 119 6.54 9.23 -5.96
N ARG A 120 6.33 8.88 -7.21
CA ARG A 120 5.01 8.66 -7.80
C ARG A 120 4.83 7.16 -8.03
N ILE A 121 3.84 6.57 -7.37
CA ILE A 121 3.56 5.14 -7.49
C ILE A 121 2.22 4.99 -8.20
N GLU A 122 2.26 4.48 -9.42
CA GLU A 122 1.06 4.21 -10.21
C GLU A 122 0.53 2.82 -9.87
N ALA A 123 -0.67 2.76 -9.31
CA ALA A 123 -1.36 1.54 -8.93
C ALA A 123 -2.64 1.37 -9.75
N THR A 124 -2.97 0.12 -10.05
CA THR A 124 -4.20 -0.27 -10.71
C THR A 124 -4.95 -1.24 -9.81
N SER A 125 -6.21 -0.97 -9.49
CA SER A 125 -7.03 -1.91 -8.74
C SER A 125 -7.24 -3.19 -9.54
N SER A 126 -6.99 -4.34 -8.92
CA SER A 126 -7.36 -5.65 -9.49
C SER A 126 -8.87 -5.80 -9.67
N GLY A 127 -9.63 -5.06 -8.89
CA GLY A 127 -11.08 -5.16 -8.81
C GLY A 127 -11.57 -6.37 -8.01
N ASP A 128 -10.67 -7.08 -7.35
CA ASP A 128 -10.98 -8.24 -6.52
C ASP A 128 -10.92 -7.89 -5.04
N VAL A 129 -11.88 -8.41 -4.28
CA VAL A 129 -11.84 -8.43 -2.81
C VAL A 129 -11.51 -9.85 -2.39
N SER A 130 -10.41 -10.03 -1.69
CA SER A 130 -9.99 -11.33 -1.19
C SER A 130 -10.20 -11.42 0.32
N TYR A 131 -10.76 -12.53 0.76
CA TYR A 131 -10.90 -12.87 2.17
C TYR A 131 -10.30 -14.25 2.41
N SER A 132 -9.57 -14.39 3.50
CA SER A 132 -9.03 -15.68 3.94
C SER A 132 -9.65 -16.07 5.26
N THR A 133 -9.98 -17.35 5.41
CA THR A 133 -10.46 -17.94 6.66
C THR A 133 -10.03 -19.39 6.74
N GLU A 134 -10.02 -19.95 7.94
CA GLU A 134 -9.81 -21.38 8.13
C GLU A 134 -11.03 -22.18 7.66
N ALA A 135 -10.82 -23.40 7.24
CA ALA A 135 -11.90 -24.28 6.79
C ALA A 135 -12.96 -24.46 7.90
N GLY A 136 -14.22 -24.25 7.53
CA GLY A 136 -15.35 -24.35 8.46
C GLY A 136 -15.61 -23.11 9.30
N GLN A 137 -14.79 -22.05 9.17
CA GLN A 137 -15.04 -20.79 9.82
C GLN A 137 -15.74 -19.79 8.89
N PRO A 138 -16.75 -19.04 9.37
CA PRO A 138 -17.40 -18.01 8.58
C PRO A 138 -16.48 -16.82 8.38
N VAL A 139 -16.58 -16.16 7.24
CA VAL A 139 -15.98 -14.86 6.97
C VAL A 139 -17.06 -13.83 6.65
N SER A 140 -17.00 -12.68 7.29
CA SER A 140 -17.93 -11.57 7.03
C SER A 140 -17.35 -10.63 5.98
N PHE A 141 -18.17 -10.23 5.01
CA PHE A 141 -17.80 -9.27 3.99
C PHE A 141 -18.06 -7.84 4.49
N ALA A 142 -17.06 -6.98 4.41
CA ALA A 142 -17.20 -5.57 4.72
C ALA A 142 -17.66 -4.79 3.48
N ALA A 143 -18.73 -4.02 3.59
CA ALA A 143 -19.28 -3.22 2.49
C ALA A 143 -18.26 -2.18 1.98
N GLU A 144 -17.42 -1.69 2.88
CA GLU A 144 -16.36 -0.71 2.60
C GLU A 144 -15.37 -1.22 1.57
N HIS A 145 -14.97 -2.50 1.62
CA HIS A 145 -14.03 -3.08 0.65
C HIS A 145 -14.58 -3.05 -0.78
N PHE A 146 -15.87 -3.36 -0.95
CA PHE A 146 -16.50 -3.28 -2.26
C PHE A 146 -16.68 -1.83 -2.73
N SER A 147 -17.00 -0.92 -1.79
CA SER A 147 -17.13 0.51 -2.07
C SER A 147 -15.83 1.12 -2.55
N GLU A 148 -14.71 0.75 -1.96
CA GLU A 148 -13.38 1.22 -2.33
C GLU A 148 -12.97 0.76 -3.72
N ILE A 149 -13.23 -0.50 -4.07
CA ILE A 149 -13.00 -1.00 -5.44
C ILE A 149 -13.86 -0.25 -6.45
N CYS A 150 -15.14 -0.04 -6.16
CA CYS A 150 -16.04 0.69 -7.03
C CYS A 150 -15.55 2.13 -7.25
N ARG A 151 -15.15 2.80 -6.18
CA ARG A 151 -14.60 4.16 -6.22
C ARG A 151 -13.29 4.21 -6.99
N GLY A 152 -12.37 3.27 -6.75
CA GLY A 152 -11.09 3.20 -7.43
C GLY A 152 -11.23 2.96 -8.94
N ARG A 153 -12.22 2.18 -9.37
CA ARG A 153 -12.44 1.88 -10.79
C ARG A 153 -13.16 2.96 -11.57
N ASN A 154 -14.17 3.60 -10.99
CA ASN A 154 -15.06 4.50 -11.73
C ASN A 154 -15.40 5.80 -10.99
N GLY A 155 -14.76 6.08 -9.84
CA GLY A 155 -14.96 7.29 -9.04
C GLY A 155 -16.35 7.41 -8.38
N ARG A 156 -17.18 6.36 -8.43
CA ARG A 156 -18.56 6.38 -7.93
C ARG A 156 -18.74 5.50 -6.71
N SER A 157 -19.72 5.83 -5.89
CA SER A 157 -20.13 4.99 -4.78
C SER A 157 -20.84 3.74 -5.27
N ILE A 158 -20.63 2.64 -4.56
CA ILE A 158 -21.34 1.38 -4.82
C ILE A 158 -22.82 1.55 -4.49
N ARG A 159 -23.68 0.95 -5.32
CA ARG A 159 -25.11 0.90 -5.09
C ARG A 159 -25.56 -0.47 -4.58
N TYR A 160 -25.05 -1.52 -5.20
CA TYR A 160 -25.32 -2.91 -4.83
C TYR A 160 -24.22 -3.82 -5.35
N VAL A 161 -24.15 -5.01 -4.78
CA VAL A 161 -23.27 -6.11 -5.23
C VAL A 161 -24.15 -7.30 -5.57
N THR A 162 -23.85 -7.95 -6.69
CA THR A 162 -24.42 -9.25 -7.05
C THR A 162 -23.37 -10.33 -6.86
N PHE A 163 -23.76 -11.45 -6.31
CA PHE A 163 -22.88 -12.57 -6.08
C PHE A 163 -23.23 -13.74 -6.98
N SER A 164 -22.22 -14.35 -7.61
CA SER A 164 -22.35 -15.71 -8.10
C SER A 164 -22.17 -16.67 -6.93
N LEU A 165 -23.13 -17.58 -6.76
CA LEU A 165 -23.09 -18.50 -5.63
C LEU A 165 -21.94 -19.51 -5.78
N PRO A 166 -21.19 -19.79 -4.72
CA PRO A 166 -20.19 -20.85 -4.75
C PRO A 166 -20.87 -22.22 -4.89
N SER A 167 -20.15 -23.22 -5.39
CA SER A 167 -20.64 -24.60 -5.35
C SER A 167 -20.86 -25.05 -3.90
N ALA A 168 -21.88 -25.87 -3.68
CA ALA A 168 -22.25 -26.34 -2.34
C ALA A 168 -21.09 -27.05 -1.59
N SER A 169 -20.14 -27.62 -2.34
CA SER A 169 -18.93 -28.23 -1.78
C SER A 169 -17.89 -27.23 -1.29
N ARG A 170 -17.99 -25.96 -1.68
CA ARG A 170 -17.03 -24.92 -1.31
C ARG A 170 -17.54 -23.98 -0.22
N GLY A 171 -18.84 -23.90 -0.03
CA GLY A 171 -19.42 -23.05 1.00
C GLY A 171 -20.81 -22.54 0.65
N THR A 172 -21.36 -21.75 1.55
CA THR A 172 -22.68 -21.13 1.42
C THR A 172 -22.57 -19.63 1.71
N LEU A 173 -23.21 -18.82 0.88
CA LEU A 173 -23.43 -17.41 1.19
C LEU A 173 -24.69 -17.26 2.03
N SER A 174 -24.60 -16.52 3.11
CA SER A 174 -25.72 -16.25 4.00
C SER A 174 -25.79 -14.77 4.31
N PHE A 175 -27.01 -14.23 4.43
CA PHE A 175 -27.23 -12.87 4.90
C PHE A 175 -27.47 -12.90 6.41
N ASN A 176 -26.85 -11.97 7.14
CA ASN A 176 -26.93 -11.89 8.62
C ASN A 176 -26.68 -13.26 9.29
N TYR A 177 -25.58 -13.91 8.89
CA TYR A 177 -25.20 -15.20 9.46
C TYR A 177 -24.99 -15.08 10.98
N THR A 178 -25.63 -15.99 11.71
CA THR A 178 -25.41 -16.16 13.14
C THR A 178 -25.02 -17.61 13.41
N PRO A 179 -23.89 -17.88 14.07
CA PRO A 179 -23.51 -19.26 14.44
C PRO A 179 -24.64 -19.96 15.20
N ASN A 180 -24.87 -21.24 14.88
CA ASN A 180 -25.87 -22.08 15.54
C ASN A 180 -27.35 -21.70 15.35
N ARG A 181 -27.68 -20.76 14.45
CA ARG A 181 -29.06 -20.57 13.99
C ARG A 181 -29.33 -21.41 12.77
N GLN A 182 -30.43 -22.18 12.83
CA GLN A 182 -30.84 -23.09 11.77
C GLN A 182 -31.25 -22.42 10.43
N PHE A 183 -31.43 -21.10 10.42
CA PHE A 183 -31.79 -20.33 9.23
C PHE A 183 -31.10 -18.97 9.21
N SER A 184 -30.00 -18.91 8.48
CA SER A 184 -29.59 -17.65 7.87
C SER A 184 -30.17 -17.61 6.46
N PRO A 185 -30.86 -16.54 6.04
CA PRO A 185 -31.39 -16.44 4.69
C PRO A 185 -30.23 -16.62 3.69
N LYS A 186 -30.39 -17.59 2.79
CA LYS A 186 -29.43 -17.74 1.69
C LYS A 186 -29.56 -16.55 0.76
N VAL A 187 -28.43 -16.07 0.28
CA VAL A 187 -28.43 -15.14 -0.85
C VAL A 187 -28.85 -15.94 -2.09
N THR A 188 -29.90 -15.51 -2.73
CA THR A 188 -30.43 -16.09 -3.98
C THR A 188 -30.17 -15.16 -5.15
#